data_8db542a78cd2426cbc8407950ca262ec
#
_entry.id   8db542a78cd2426cbc8407950ca262ec
#
_cell.length_a   1.000
_cell.length_b   1.000
_cell.length_c   1.000
_cell.angle_alpha   90.00
_cell.angle_beta   90.00
_cell.angle_gamma   90.00
#
_symmetry.space_group_name_H-M   'P 1'
#
loop_
_entity.id
_entity.type
_entity.pdbx_description
1 polymer ?
#
loop_
_entity_poly.entity_id
_entity_poly.type
_entity_poly.pdbx_seq_one_letter_code
_entity_poly.pdbx_strand_id
1 'polypeptide(L)'
;IREMAKAAADKGLEAIALTDHAPDMPGSCHLFYFQNLRVVPRNQCGVKLFLGTEANILDENGSVDLPDSVLAEMDLVIASIHPPCYKGAKTKKDITNAYLAAMENPHIDIIGHPDDGRFMVDYEAIVKKAKETHTLLELNNSSLRPGGFRVNTREDDLEMLRLCKKYEVPISI
;
A
#
# COMPACT_ATOMS: atom_id res chain seq x y z
N ILE A 1 17.69 -0.88 -8.12
CA ILE A 1 17.45 0.52 -7.69
C ILE A 1 18.02 1.48 -8.75
N ARG A 2 19.33 1.44 -9.06
CA ARG A 2 19.96 2.40 -9.98
C ARG A 2 19.35 2.39 -11.39
N GLU A 3 19.00 1.23 -11.91
CA GLU A 3 18.34 1.08 -13.22
C GLU A 3 16.94 1.71 -13.22
N MET A 4 16.19 1.56 -12.13
CA MET A 4 14.89 2.20 -11.95
C MET A 4 15.03 3.72 -11.87
N ALA A 5 16.00 4.22 -11.10
CA ALA A 5 16.30 5.65 -11.04
C ALA A 5 16.65 6.23 -12.41
N LYS A 6 17.49 5.50 -13.20
CA LYS A 6 17.81 5.91 -14.55
C LYS A 6 16.59 5.95 -15.47
N ALA A 7 15.75 4.92 -15.43
CA ALA A 7 14.53 4.87 -16.23
C ALA A 7 13.55 6.00 -15.88
N ALA A 8 13.47 6.36 -14.59
CA ALA A 8 12.67 7.48 -14.11
C ALA A 8 13.23 8.82 -14.65
N ALA A 9 14.55 9.02 -14.58
CA ALA A 9 15.21 10.20 -15.12
C ALA A 9 14.98 10.33 -16.64
N ASP A 10 15.11 9.23 -17.39
CA ASP A 10 14.89 9.19 -18.84
C ASP A 10 13.43 9.55 -19.21
N LYS A 11 12.48 9.39 -18.27
CA LYS A 11 11.07 9.80 -18.40
C LYS A 11 10.78 11.20 -17.85
N GLY A 12 11.79 11.91 -17.35
CA GLY A 12 11.63 13.25 -16.79
C GLY A 12 10.95 13.29 -15.41
N LEU A 13 10.95 12.17 -14.67
CA LEU A 13 10.42 12.14 -13.32
C LEU A 13 11.42 12.75 -12.33
N GLU A 14 10.92 13.56 -11.40
CA GLU A 14 11.73 14.18 -10.34
C GLU A 14 11.94 13.27 -9.15
N ALA A 15 11.00 12.34 -8.92
CA ALA A 15 11.03 11.40 -7.83
C ALA A 15 10.34 10.08 -8.19
N ILE A 16 10.75 8.99 -7.53
CA ILE A 16 10.04 7.69 -7.54
C ILE A 16 10.07 7.07 -6.15
N ALA A 17 9.05 6.27 -5.83
CA ALA A 17 9.08 5.35 -4.71
C ALA A 17 9.37 3.92 -5.21
N LEU A 18 10.20 3.20 -4.46
CA LEU A 18 10.45 1.77 -4.66
C LEU A 18 9.92 1.05 -3.42
N THR A 19 8.83 0.32 -3.60
CA THR A 19 8.03 -0.30 -2.54
C THR A 19 7.83 -1.77 -2.85
N ASP A 20 8.93 -2.54 -2.77
CA ASP A 20 8.89 -3.98 -2.99
C ASP A 20 8.00 -4.68 -1.94
N HIS A 21 7.35 -5.77 -2.32
CA HIS A 21 6.54 -6.56 -1.41
C HIS A 21 7.36 -7.07 -0.22
N ALA A 22 6.78 -7.01 0.96
CA ALA A 22 7.34 -7.49 2.21
C ALA A 22 7.44 -9.04 2.27
N PRO A 23 8.17 -9.61 3.22
CA PRO A 23 8.68 -11.00 3.17
C PRO A 23 7.65 -12.13 3.02
N ASP A 24 6.42 -11.97 3.54
CA ASP A 24 5.41 -13.04 3.47
C ASP A 24 4.83 -13.23 2.04
N MET A 25 5.07 -12.29 1.12
CA MET A 25 4.68 -12.46 -0.28
C MET A 25 5.61 -13.47 -0.95
N PRO A 26 5.07 -14.55 -1.56
CA PRO A 26 5.89 -15.55 -2.25
C PRO A 26 6.78 -14.94 -3.35
N GLY A 27 8.08 -15.20 -3.26
CA GLY A 27 9.07 -14.64 -4.19
C GLY A 27 9.58 -13.25 -3.86
N SER A 28 9.14 -12.67 -2.76
CA SER A 28 9.59 -11.35 -2.29
C SER A 28 10.98 -11.37 -1.64
N CYS A 29 11.43 -10.17 -1.26
CA CYS A 29 12.72 -9.97 -0.61
C CYS A 29 12.70 -10.42 0.86
N HIS A 30 13.83 -10.92 1.35
CA HIS A 30 14.01 -11.24 2.77
C HIS A 30 14.06 -9.97 3.63
N LEU A 31 13.68 -10.07 4.91
CA LEU A 31 13.76 -8.97 5.89
C LEU A 31 15.07 -8.16 5.83
N PHE A 32 16.19 -8.83 5.62
CA PHE A 32 17.50 -8.20 5.53
C PHE A 32 17.63 -7.20 4.38
N TYR A 33 16.90 -7.38 3.29
CA TYR A 33 16.84 -6.41 2.19
C TYR A 33 16.30 -5.06 2.69
N PHE A 34 15.18 -5.08 3.40
CA PHE A 34 14.54 -3.86 3.92
C PHE A 34 15.42 -3.14 4.94
N GLN A 35 16.06 -3.90 5.83
CA GLN A 35 17.04 -3.34 6.79
C GLN A 35 18.24 -2.65 6.12
N ASN A 36 18.61 -3.07 4.91
CA ASN A 36 19.71 -2.47 4.16
C ASN A 36 19.31 -1.26 3.30
N LEU A 37 18.03 -0.96 3.13
CA LEU A 37 17.61 0.22 2.37
C LEU A 37 18.13 1.53 2.95
N ARG A 38 18.41 1.58 4.25
CA ARG A 38 18.97 2.75 4.94
C ARG A 38 20.30 3.25 4.38
N VAL A 39 21.13 2.36 3.80
CA VAL A 39 22.45 2.74 3.25
C VAL A 39 22.39 3.15 1.78
N VAL A 40 21.24 3.07 1.15
CA VAL A 40 21.08 3.41 -0.26
C VAL A 40 20.95 4.93 -0.42
N PRO A 41 21.76 5.57 -1.28
CA PRO A 41 21.63 7.02 -1.54
C PRO A 41 20.25 7.38 -2.08
N ARG A 42 19.60 8.39 -1.46
CA ARG A 42 18.26 8.86 -1.81
C ARG A 42 18.21 9.76 -3.06
N ASN A 43 19.35 10.06 -3.67
CA ASN A 43 19.42 10.77 -4.94
C ASN A 43 20.30 9.99 -5.91
N GLN A 44 19.72 9.53 -7.02
CA GLN A 44 20.44 8.79 -8.05
C GLN A 44 19.96 9.25 -9.44
N CYS A 45 20.89 9.42 -10.36
CA CYS A 45 20.58 9.88 -11.73
C CYS A 45 19.76 11.19 -11.81
N GLY A 46 19.86 12.05 -10.78
CA GLY A 46 19.07 13.30 -10.70
C GLY A 46 17.64 13.11 -10.21
N VAL A 47 17.25 11.89 -9.80
CA VAL A 47 15.92 11.56 -9.29
C VAL A 47 16.00 11.32 -7.79
N LYS A 48 15.01 11.85 -7.04
CA LYS A 48 14.84 11.56 -5.61
C LYS A 48 14.20 10.19 -5.45
N LEU A 49 14.79 9.35 -4.61
CA LEU A 49 14.29 8.02 -4.29
C LEU A 49 13.60 8.02 -2.93
N PHE A 50 12.38 7.51 -2.88
CA PHE A 50 11.73 7.08 -1.65
C PHE A 50 11.85 5.56 -1.59
N LEU A 51 12.46 5.04 -0.53
CA LEU A 51 12.69 3.61 -0.35
C LEU A 51 11.77 3.09 0.74
N GLY A 52 10.93 2.16 0.39
CA GLY A 52 9.86 1.70 1.26
C GLY A 52 9.50 0.24 1.02
N THR A 53 8.28 -0.08 1.37
CA THR A 53 7.75 -1.44 1.26
C THR A 53 6.26 -1.42 0.96
N GLU A 54 5.77 -2.47 0.31
CA GLU A 54 4.37 -2.86 0.33
C GLU A 54 4.21 -4.01 1.32
N ALA A 55 3.87 -3.66 2.58
CA ALA A 55 3.65 -4.59 3.68
C ALA A 55 2.35 -5.38 3.48
N ASN A 56 2.37 -6.66 3.86
CA ASN A 56 1.21 -7.51 3.78
C ASN A 56 0.41 -7.44 5.09
N ILE A 57 -0.87 -7.06 5.02
CA ILE A 57 -1.79 -7.19 6.14
C ILE A 57 -2.13 -8.67 6.31
N LEU A 58 -1.93 -9.23 7.51
CA LEU A 58 -1.95 -10.66 7.76
C LEU A 58 -3.28 -11.17 8.34
N ASP A 59 -3.97 -10.33 9.11
CA ASP A 59 -5.17 -10.69 9.85
C ASP A 59 -6.10 -9.49 10.12
N GLU A 60 -7.23 -9.73 10.76
CA GLU A 60 -8.24 -8.73 11.12
C GLU A 60 -7.79 -7.73 12.20
N ASN A 61 -6.65 -7.97 12.84
CA ASN A 61 -6.05 -7.05 13.82
C ASN A 61 -5.08 -6.06 13.16
N GLY A 62 -4.93 -6.11 11.83
CA GLY A 62 -4.06 -5.21 11.08
C GLY A 62 -2.58 -5.51 11.24
N SER A 63 -2.23 -6.73 11.71
CA SER A 63 -0.83 -7.16 11.81
C SER A 63 -0.17 -7.16 10.43
N VAL A 64 1.09 -6.73 10.35
CA VAL A 64 1.87 -6.74 9.10
C VAL A 64 3.14 -7.57 9.24
N ASP A 65 3.70 -7.99 8.11
CA ASP A 65 4.83 -8.92 8.03
C ASP A 65 6.23 -8.28 8.19
N LEU A 66 6.27 -6.99 8.52
CA LEU A 66 7.51 -6.30 8.93
C LEU A 66 7.36 -5.71 10.33
N PRO A 67 8.38 -5.80 11.19
CA PRO A 67 8.34 -5.19 12.51
C PRO A 67 8.41 -3.66 12.42
N ASP A 68 7.78 -2.96 13.37
CA ASP A 68 7.75 -1.50 13.44
C ASP A 68 9.13 -0.85 13.39
N SER A 69 10.15 -1.51 13.99
CA SER A 69 11.54 -1.02 13.94
C SER A 69 12.11 -0.96 12.52
N VAL A 70 11.58 -1.73 11.58
CA VAL A 70 11.96 -1.68 10.16
C VAL A 70 11.08 -0.70 9.40
N LEU A 71 9.77 -0.69 9.67
CA LEU A 71 8.83 0.26 9.08
C LEU A 71 9.23 1.71 9.37
N ALA A 72 9.67 1.99 10.60
CA ALA A 72 10.14 3.32 11.03
C ALA A 72 11.37 3.84 10.25
N GLU A 73 12.12 2.96 9.59
CA GLU A 73 13.28 3.33 8.76
C GLU A 73 12.93 3.53 7.28
N MET A 74 11.67 3.27 6.89
CA MET A 74 11.19 3.43 5.51
C MET A 74 10.80 4.88 5.23
N ASP A 75 11.00 5.29 3.97
CA ASP A 75 10.53 6.61 3.49
C ASP A 75 9.05 6.59 3.12
N LEU A 76 8.48 5.40 2.87
CA LEU A 76 7.07 5.19 2.49
C LEU A 76 6.67 3.73 2.77
N VAL A 77 5.54 3.55 3.43
CA VAL A 77 4.95 2.23 3.70
C VAL A 77 3.54 2.16 3.14
N ILE A 78 3.34 1.22 2.22
CA ILE A 78 2.03 0.82 1.72
C ILE A 78 1.63 -0.45 2.49
N ALA A 79 0.39 -0.56 2.93
CA ALA A 79 -0.14 -1.79 3.52
C ALA A 79 -1.30 -2.32 2.68
N SER A 80 -1.23 -3.59 2.28
CA SER A 80 -2.19 -4.20 1.36
C SER A 80 -2.64 -5.59 1.83
N ILE A 81 -3.86 -5.98 1.47
CA ILE A 81 -4.32 -7.36 1.64
C ILE A 81 -4.00 -8.15 0.38
N HIS A 82 -3.22 -9.21 0.54
CA HIS A 82 -2.88 -10.12 -0.55
C HIS A 82 -3.38 -11.55 -0.27
N PRO A 83 -4.00 -12.25 -1.25
CA PRO A 83 -4.54 -13.59 -1.05
C PRO A 83 -3.57 -14.61 -0.44
N PRO A 84 -2.28 -14.66 -0.82
CA PRO A 84 -1.34 -15.64 -0.24
C PRO A 84 -0.89 -15.31 1.17
N CYS A 85 -1.02 -14.05 1.62
CA CYS A 85 -0.49 -13.58 2.90
C CYS A 85 -1.57 -13.46 3.98
N TYR A 86 -2.79 -13.07 3.61
CA TYR A 86 -3.89 -12.86 4.54
C TYR A 86 -4.44 -14.19 5.08
N LYS A 87 -4.39 -14.37 6.39
CA LYS A 87 -4.75 -15.60 7.12
C LYS A 87 -6.05 -15.46 7.94
N GLY A 88 -6.57 -14.23 8.07
CA GLY A 88 -7.79 -13.93 8.80
C GLY A 88 -9.06 -14.36 8.05
N ALA A 89 -10.21 -14.19 8.70
CA ALA A 89 -11.51 -14.43 8.08
C ALA A 89 -11.78 -13.38 6.98
N LYS A 90 -12.50 -13.79 5.93
CA LYS A 90 -12.73 -12.96 4.73
C LYS A 90 -14.15 -12.41 4.68
N THR A 91 -14.80 -12.21 5.83
CA THR A 91 -16.08 -11.50 5.83
C THR A 91 -15.85 -10.00 5.63
N LYS A 92 -16.83 -9.30 5.11
CA LYS A 92 -16.77 -7.83 4.95
C LYS A 92 -16.33 -7.13 6.23
N LYS A 93 -16.82 -7.59 7.39
CA LYS A 93 -16.48 -7.05 8.70
C LYS A 93 -14.99 -7.25 9.03
N ASP A 94 -14.47 -8.46 8.83
CA ASP A 94 -13.09 -8.79 9.20
C ASP A 94 -12.09 -8.07 8.28
N ILE A 95 -12.37 -8.01 6.98
CA ILE A 95 -11.57 -7.24 6.02
C ILE A 95 -11.59 -5.74 6.36
N THR A 96 -12.76 -5.19 6.68
CA THR A 96 -12.86 -3.80 7.12
C THR A 96 -12.02 -3.58 8.37
N ASN A 97 -12.15 -4.44 9.39
CA ASN A 97 -11.37 -4.34 10.62
C ASN A 97 -9.85 -4.41 10.35
N ALA A 98 -9.41 -5.29 9.45
CA ALA A 98 -8.01 -5.41 9.06
C ALA A 98 -7.44 -4.07 8.55
N TYR A 99 -8.17 -3.39 7.67
CA TYR A 99 -7.75 -2.07 7.19
C TYR A 99 -7.82 -0.99 8.26
N LEU A 100 -8.89 -0.97 9.08
CA LEU A 100 -9.03 0.00 10.17
C LEU A 100 -7.89 -0.13 11.18
N ALA A 101 -7.56 -1.36 11.58
CA ALA A 101 -6.48 -1.64 12.52
C ALA A 101 -5.09 -1.36 11.92
N ALA A 102 -4.86 -1.69 10.65
CA ALA A 102 -3.61 -1.37 9.97
C ALA A 102 -3.36 0.16 9.95
N MET A 103 -4.39 0.96 9.70
CA MET A 103 -4.27 2.43 9.71
C MET A 103 -3.99 3.03 11.09
N GLU A 104 -4.12 2.27 12.19
CA GLU A 104 -3.67 2.72 13.53
C GLU A 104 -2.14 2.66 13.69
N ASN A 105 -1.44 1.92 12.82
CA ASN A 105 0.01 1.88 12.85
C ASN A 105 0.55 3.19 12.23
N PRO A 106 1.28 4.02 13.01
CA PRO A 106 1.75 5.33 12.56
C PRO A 106 2.81 5.29 11.45
N HIS A 107 3.29 4.11 11.11
CA HIS A 107 4.26 3.91 10.03
C HIS A 107 3.60 3.57 8.70
N ILE A 108 2.28 3.39 8.64
CA ILE A 108 1.56 3.09 7.40
C ILE A 108 1.06 4.40 6.78
N ASP A 109 1.57 4.72 5.61
CA ASP A 109 1.24 5.94 4.86
C ASP A 109 0.07 5.74 3.89
N ILE A 110 -0.03 4.55 3.29
CA ILE A 110 -0.98 4.26 2.21
C ILE A 110 -1.63 2.89 2.44
N ILE A 111 -2.94 2.81 2.25
CA ILE A 111 -3.64 1.54 2.03
C ILE A 111 -3.64 1.25 0.54
N GLY A 112 -2.96 0.17 0.15
CA GLY A 112 -2.83 -0.24 -1.25
C GLY A 112 -4.06 -0.97 -1.76
N HIS A 113 -4.47 -0.64 -2.97
CA HIS A 113 -5.53 -1.28 -3.78
C HIS A 113 -6.72 -1.88 -2.99
N PRO A 114 -7.42 -1.09 -2.14
CA PRO A 114 -8.58 -1.59 -1.39
C PRO A 114 -9.82 -1.87 -2.28
N ASP A 115 -9.67 -1.71 -3.58
CA ASP A 115 -10.64 -1.91 -4.64
C ASP A 115 -10.82 -3.37 -5.08
N ASP A 116 -10.08 -4.31 -4.48
CA ASP A 116 -10.18 -5.73 -4.86
C ASP A 116 -11.44 -6.38 -4.30
N GLY A 117 -12.47 -6.50 -5.10
CA GLY A 117 -13.77 -7.08 -4.72
C GLY A 117 -13.73 -8.53 -4.23
N ARG A 118 -12.57 -9.21 -4.30
CA ARG A 118 -12.36 -10.48 -3.59
C ARG A 118 -12.31 -10.30 -2.07
N PHE A 119 -12.07 -9.07 -1.61
CA PHE A 119 -12.01 -8.65 -0.23
C PHE A 119 -12.99 -7.50 0.01
N MET A 120 -14.28 -7.84 0.12
CA MET A 120 -15.32 -6.83 0.33
C MET A 120 -15.03 -6.00 1.60
N VAL A 121 -15.15 -4.67 1.47
CA VAL A 121 -14.87 -3.72 2.55
C VAL A 121 -16.02 -2.73 2.73
N ASP A 122 -16.13 -2.11 3.89
CA ASP A 122 -16.98 -0.94 4.12
C ASP A 122 -16.16 0.32 3.77
N TYR A 123 -16.37 0.83 2.54
CA TYR A 123 -15.63 2.00 2.04
C TYR A 123 -15.88 3.25 2.89
N GLU A 124 -17.09 3.44 3.45
CA GLU A 124 -17.32 4.61 4.29
C GLU A 124 -16.51 4.54 5.60
N ALA A 125 -16.39 3.35 6.17
CA ALA A 125 -15.58 3.14 7.38
C ALA A 125 -14.10 3.41 7.12
N ILE A 126 -13.52 2.83 6.05
CA ILE A 126 -12.08 3.00 5.77
C ILE A 126 -11.75 4.44 5.35
N VAL A 127 -12.63 5.12 4.60
CA VAL A 127 -12.43 6.54 4.22
C VAL A 127 -12.45 7.44 5.44
N LYS A 128 -13.39 7.23 6.38
CA LYS A 128 -13.42 7.99 7.64
C LYS A 128 -12.16 7.76 8.47
N LYS A 129 -11.71 6.51 8.56
CA LYS A 129 -10.48 6.16 9.28
C LYS A 129 -9.24 6.78 8.63
N ALA A 130 -9.13 6.72 7.32
CA ALA A 130 -8.05 7.35 6.57
C ALA A 130 -7.95 8.86 6.84
N LYS A 131 -9.11 9.54 6.99
CA LYS A 131 -9.14 10.95 7.41
C LYS A 131 -8.58 11.16 8.82
N GLU A 132 -8.94 10.29 9.76
CA GLU A 132 -8.50 10.38 11.17
C GLU A 132 -6.99 10.16 11.31
N THR A 133 -6.46 9.18 10.60
CA THR A 133 -5.05 8.76 10.69
C THR A 133 -4.14 9.46 9.68
N HIS A 134 -4.70 10.26 8.77
CA HIS A 134 -3.98 10.89 7.66
C HIS A 134 -3.35 9.88 6.68
N THR A 135 -3.87 8.66 6.63
CA THR A 135 -3.44 7.61 5.69
C THR A 135 -4.08 7.87 4.32
N LEU A 136 -3.34 7.67 3.24
CA LEU A 136 -3.88 7.75 1.88
C LEU A 136 -4.57 6.44 1.49
N LEU A 137 -5.55 6.53 0.60
CA LEU A 137 -6.14 5.37 -0.07
C LEU A 137 -5.66 5.36 -1.53
N GLU A 138 -5.19 4.21 -1.99
CA GLU A 138 -4.65 4.09 -3.35
C GLU A 138 -5.76 3.85 -4.37
N LEU A 139 -5.76 4.63 -5.46
CA LEU A 139 -6.40 4.29 -6.72
C LEU A 139 -5.38 3.58 -7.60
N ASN A 140 -5.38 2.25 -7.58
CA ASN A 140 -4.34 1.49 -8.25
C ASN A 140 -4.59 1.38 -9.76
N ASN A 141 -3.72 2.00 -10.55
CA ASN A 141 -3.82 1.99 -12.02
C ASN A 141 -3.80 0.58 -12.63
N SER A 142 -3.12 -0.39 -11.99
CA SER A 142 -3.10 -1.78 -12.47
C SER A 142 -4.44 -2.49 -12.30
N SER A 143 -5.27 -2.09 -11.33
CA SER A 143 -6.61 -2.64 -11.11
C SER A 143 -7.55 -2.36 -12.27
N LEU A 144 -7.33 -1.26 -12.99
CA LEU A 144 -8.18 -0.82 -14.10
C LEU A 144 -7.80 -1.45 -15.44
N ARG A 145 -6.74 -2.28 -15.49
CA ARG A 145 -6.30 -2.92 -16.74
C ARG A 145 -7.28 -4.04 -17.15
N PRO A 146 -7.68 -4.10 -18.43
CA PRO A 146 -8.46 -5.23 -18.95
C PRO A 146 -7.73 -6.55 -18.72
N GLY A 147 -8.44 -7.57 -18.21
CA GLY A 147 -7.88 -8.90 -17.95
C GLY A 147 -7.04 -8.98 -16.67
N GLY A 148 -7.14 -7.99 -15.80
CA GLY A 148 -6.55 -8.04 -14.45
C GLY A 148 -7.12 -9.18 -13.60
N PHE A 149 -6.40 -9.57 -12.57
CA PHE A 149 -6.81 -10.66 -11.66
C PHE A 149 -7.73 -10.20 -10.51
N ARG A 150 -7.80 -8.89 -10.25
CA ARG A 150 -8.73 -8.29 -9.30
C ARG A 150 -10.13 -8.21 -9.92
N VAL A 151 -11.15 -8.21 -9.10
CA VAL A 151 -12.56 -8.19 -9.56
C VAL A 151 -13.27 -6.96 -9.04
N ASN A 152 -14.31 -6.52 -9.78
CA ASN A 152 -15.20 -5.39 -9.42
C ASN A 152 -14.49 -4.04 -9.18
N THR A 153 -13.24 -3.91 -9.58
CA THR A 153 -12.35 -2.81 -9.21
C THR A 153 -12.90 -1.45 -9.60
N ARG A 154 -13.53 -1.32 -10.77
CA ARG A 154 -14.06 -0.04 -11.26
C ARG A 154 -15.20 0.50 -10.41
N GLU A 155 -16.13 -0.36 -10.01
CA GLU A 155 -17.27 -0.01 -9.17
C GLU A 155 -16.81 0.36 -7.77
N ASP A 156 -15.91 -0.43 -7.23
CA ASP A 156 -15.31 -0.25 -5.90
C ASP A 156 -14.48 1.04 -5.83
N ASP A 157 -13.65 1.31 -6.83
CA ASP A 157 -12.94 2.58 -6.98
C ASP A 157 -13.88 3.78 -7.04
N LEU A 158 -14.96 3.69 -7.84
CA LEU A 158 -15.91 4.79 -7.94
C LEU A 158 -16.63 5.08 -6.62
N GLU A 159 -16.97 4.05 -5.86
CA GLU A 159 -17.54 4.21 -4.51
C GLU A 159 -16.53 4.87 -3.57
N MET A 160 -15.31 4.35 -3.49
CA MET A 160 -14.23 4.90 -2.69
C MET A 160 -13.97 6.38 -3.03
N LEU A 161 -13.83 6.71 -4.31
CA LEU A 161 -13.55 8.08 -4.76
C LEU A 161 -14.69 9.07 -4.43
N ARG A 162 -15.96 8.65 -4.53
CA ARG A 162 -17.11 9.47 -4.13
C ARG A 162 -17.07 9.78 -2.64
N LEU A 163 -16.71 8.78 -1.82
CA LEU A 163 -16.59 8.94 -0.37
C LEU A 163 -15.36 9.79 -0.01
N CYS A 164 -14.21 9.57 -0.65
CA CYS A 164 -13.03 10.42 -0.47
C CYS A 164 -13.34 11.88 -0.78
N LYS A 165 -14.06 12.15 -1.88
CA LYS A 165 -14.51 13.51 -2.21
C LYS A 165 -15.48 14.07 -1.16
N LYS A 166 -16.45 13.27 -0.69
CA LYS A 166 -17.43 13.67 0.33
C LYS A 166 -16.76 14.05 1.65
N TYR A 167 -15.74 13.30 2.05
CA TYR A 167 -15.05 13.48 3.33
C TYR A 167 -13.73 14.26 3.22
N GLU A 168 -13.38 14.72 2.01
CA GLU A 168 -12.14 15.46 1.73
C GLU A 168 -10.88 14.68 2.14
N VAL A 169 -10.82 13.40 1.76
CA VAL A 169 -9.68 12.53 1.99
C VAL A 169 -8.82 12.52 0.74
N PRO A 170 -7.51 12.82 0.83
CA PRO A 170 -6.61 12.72 -0.30
C PRO A 170 -6.37 11.25 -0.67
N ILE A 171 -6.03 11.02 -1.95
CA ILE A 171 -5.72 9.69 -2.49
C ILE A 171 -4.32 9.65 -3.07
N SER A 172 -3.77 8.44 -3.19
CA SER A 172 -2.60 8.12 -4.00
C SER A 172 -3.05 7.53 -5.34
N ILE A 173 -2.27 7.73 -6.44
CA ILE A 173 -2.53 7.16 -7.76
C ILE A 173 -1.25 6.51 -8.28
#